data_0c2f95a319132b52249b40019c2e07a4
#
_entry.id   0c2f95a319132b52249b40019c2e07a4
#
_cell.length_a   1.000
_cell.length_b   1.000
_cell.length_c   1.000
_cell.angle_alpha   90.00
_cell.angle_beta   90.00
_cell.angle_gamma   90.00
#
_symmetry.space_group_name_H-M   'P 1'
#
loop_
_entity.id
_entity.type
_entity.pdbx_description
1 polymer ?
#
loop_
_entity_poly.entity_id
_entity_poly.type
_entity_poly.pdbx_seq_one_letter_code
_entity_poly.pdbx_strand_id
1 'polypeptide(L)'
;MTPDTFLAELARLRLDAVFNPYSDRCPDHDLPGSHLCRLHNLEAVLRAAWAVQGGSVWVARDLGYRGGRRTGLPLTDEVHLAQFSAAWGGLPLHKATTGPVVAERTAAVIWAMLRRVGRPVFLWNLFPLHPHQPSDPMSNRSHTAAERRIGETFLVCLLEALKPERIVAIGNDAAAVLQRLGLAHAKVRHPSHGGQAAFCDGIAAVYGLHGSGSPTPPCLL
;
A
#
# COMPACT_ATOMS: atom_id res chain seq x y z
N MET A 1 2.31 -20.32 -4.21
CA MET A 1 3.57 -19.63 -3.74
C MET A 1 3.47 -19.47 -2.23
N THR A 2 4.55 -19.67 -1.45
CA THR A 2 4.59 -19.39 0.00
C THR A 2 4.90 -17.92 0.27
N PRO A 3 4.58 -17.37 1.47
CA PRO A 3 4.98 -16.02 1.85
C PRO A 3 6.50 -15.78 1.70
N ASP A 4 7.33 -16.74 2.11
CA ASP A 4 8.79 -16.64 2.03
C ASP A 4 9.29 -16.54 0.59
N THR A 5 8.76 -17.36 -0.31
CA THR A 5 9.10 -17.32 -1.73
C THR A 5 8.66 -15.98 -2.34
N PHE A 6 7.45 -15.51 -2.00
CA PHE A 6 6.93 -14.23 -2.47
C PHE A 6 7.83 -13.06 -2.06
N LEU A 7 8.22 -13.00 -0.79
CA LEU A 7 9.08 -11.94 -0.25
C LEU A 7 10.50 -12.01 -0.84
N ALA A 8 11.05 -13.20 -1.00
CA ALA A 8 12.37 -13.39 -1.60
C ALA A 8 12.42 -12.92 -3.05
N GLU A 9 11.42 -13.26 -3.86
CA GLU A 9 11.33 -12.80 -5.25
C GLU A 9 11.13 -11.28 -5.34
N LEU A 10 10.29 -10.72 -4.48
CA LEU A 10 10.08 -9.27 -4.41
C LEU A 10 11.38 -8.52 -4.04
N ALA A 11 12.12 -9.01 -3.05
CA ALA A 11 13.39 -8.43 -2.61
C ALA A 11 14.52 -8.55 -3.64
N ARG A 12 14.43 -9.50 -4.58
CA ARG A 12 15.44 -9.69 -5.64
C ARG A 12 15.31 -8.72 -6.81
N LEU A 13 14.16 -8.07 -6.97
CA LEU A 13 13.94 -7.18 -8.10
C LEU A 13 14.94 -6.03 -8.11
N ARG A 14 15.56 -5.81 -9.27
CA ARG A 14 16.47 -4.68 -9.57
C ARG A 14 16.04 -4.07 -10.89
N LEU A 15 15.60 -2.82 -10.84
CA LEU A 15 15.09 -2.09 -12.00
C LEU A 15 15.65 -0.67 -12.00
N ASP A 16 15.89 -0.13 -13.19
CA ASP A 16 16.42 1.22 -13.36
C ASP A 16 15.41 2.29 -12.88
N ALA A 17 15.91 3.27 -12.14
CA ALA A 17 15.10 4.34 -11.54
C ALA A 17 13.91 3.82 -10.72
N VAL A 18 14.13 2.74 -9.99
CA VAL A 18 13.19 2.13 -9.05
C VAL A 18 13.92 1.81 -7.75
N PHE A 19 13.40 2.32 -6.65
CA PHE A 19 13.86 1.94 -5.32
C PHE A 19 13.06 0.73 -4.83
N ASN A 20 13.76 -0.35 -4.49
CA ASN A 20 13.17 -1.52 -3.87
C ASN A 20 13.26 -1.39 -2.33
N PRO A 21 12.16 -1.10 -1.62
CA PRO A 21 12.20 -0.92 -0.17
C PRO A 21 12.71 -2.15 0.59
N TYR A 22 12.62 -3.32 -0.02
CA TYR A 22 12.91 -4.62 0.61
C TYR A 22 14.37 -5.07 0.42
N SER A 23 15.17 -4.31 -0.33
CA SER A 23 16.59 -4.62 -0.57
C SER A 23 17.49 -3.41 -0.66
N ASP A 24 16.95 -2.23 -0.99
CA ASP A 24 17.74 -1.03 -1.17
C ASP A 24 17.79 -0.20 0.11
N ARG A 25 18.83 0.64 0.20
CA ARG A 25 19.02 1.58 1.31
C ARG A 25 19.26 2.99 0.75
N CYS A 26 18.56 3.96 1.34
CA CYS A 26 18.82 5.37 1.12
C CYS A 26 19.90 5.85 2.11
N PRO A 27 21.06 6.36 1.65
CA PRO A 27 22.12 6.80 2.56
C PRO A 27 21.70 7.95 3.47
N ASP A 28 20.81 8.84 2.98
CA ASP A 28 20.44 10.08 3.66
C ASP A 28 19.32 9.89 4.71
N HIS A 29 18.47 8.89 4.52
CA HIS A 29 17.23 8.77 5.29
C HIS A 29 17.07 7.45 6.04
N ASP A 30 17.83 6.42 5.72
CA ASP A 30 17.60 5.09 6.22
C ASP A 30 18.51 4.72 7.40
N LEU A 31 17.94 4.05 8.40
CA LEU A 31 18.70 3.39 9.46
C LEU A 31 19.55 2.24 8.90
N PRO A 32 20.62 1.82 9.56
CA PRO A 32 21.29 0.55 9.27
C PRO A 32 20.26 -0.60 9.29
N GLY A 33 20.27 -1.46 8.28
CA GLY A 33 19.31 -2.57 8.17
C GLY A 33 17.88 -2.18 7.81
N SER A 34 17.63 -0.96 7.35
CA SER A 34 16.29 -0.45 6.99
C SER A 34 15.51 -1.35 6.02
N HIS A 35 16.18 -1.92 5.01
CA HIS A 35 15.56 -2.84 4.06
C HIS A 35 15.03 -4.10 4.76
N LEU A 36 15.75 -4.64 5.76
CA LEU A 36 15.27 -5.77 6.56
C LEU A 36 14.08 -5.37 7.42
N CYS A 37 14.10 -4.17 8.01
CA CYS A 37 12.98 -3.64 8.78
C CYS A 37 11.72 -3.52 7.90
N ARG A 38 11.84 -2.97 6.69
CA ARG A 38 10.71 -2.87 5.73
C ARG A 38 10.23 -4.22 5.24
N LEU A 39 11.15 -5.16 5.02
CA LEU A 39 10.81 -6.53 4.66
C LEU A 39 10.03 -7.22 5.80
N HIS A 40 10.47 -7.08 7.05
CA HIS A 40 9.75 -7.60 8.22
C HIS A 40 8.37 -6.97 8.40
N ASN A 41 8.23 -5.66 8.15
CA ASN A 41 6.92 -5.00 8.17
C ASN A 41 5.96 -5.66 7.18
N LEU A 42 6.40 -5.84 5.92
CA LEU A 42 5.58 -6.50 4.90
C LEU A 42 5.32 -7.98 5.26
N GLU A 43 6.32 -8.69 5.73
CA GLU A 43 6.22 -10.08 6.14
C GLU A 43 5.17 -10.28 7.22
N ALA A 44 5.20 -9.45 8.29
CA ALA A 44 4.24 -9.53 9.39
C ALA A 44 2.80 -9.39 8.90
N VAL A 45 2.52 -8.39 8.07
CA VAL A 45 1.18 -8.16 7.50
C VAL A 45 0.80 -9.26 6.52
N LEU A 46 1.71 -9.69 5.66
CA LEU A 46 1.48 -10.73 4.66
C LEU A 46 1.14 -12.08 5.33
N ARG A 47 1.91 -12.49 6.35
CA ARG A 47 1.65 -13.73 7.09
C ARG A 47 0.32 -13.69 7.82
N ALA A 48 -0.02 -12.56 8.45
CA ALA A 48 -1.31 -12.38 9.12
C ALA A 48 -2.47 -12.51 8.11
N ALA A 49 -2.37 -11.86 6.96
CA ALA A 49 -3.39 -11.93 5.90
C ALA A 49 -3.50 -13.35 5.31
N TRP A 50 -2.37 -14.03 5.13
CA TRP A 50 -2.32 -15.40 4.60
C TRP A 50 -2.97 -16.42 5.53
N ALA A 51 -2.80 -16.23 6.84
CA ALA A 51 -3.39 -17.11 7.85
C ALA A 51 -4.92 -17.00 7.93
N VAL A 52 -5.47 -15.80 7.70
CA VAL A 52 -6.92 -15.54 7.80
C VAL A 52 -7.64 -15.93 6.52
N GLN A 53 -7.07 -15.67 5.35
CA GLN A 53 -7.70 -15.72 4.02
C GLN A 53 -9.05 -14.98 3.96
N GLY A 54 -9.59 -14.78 2.76
CA GLY A 54 -10.82 -13.98 2.62
C GLY A 54 -10.61 -12.50 2.92
N GLY A 55 -11.61 -11.84 3.45
CA GLY A 55 -11.53 -10.42 3.80
C GLY A 55 -11.45 -9.49 2.59
N SER A 56 -10.78 -8.34 2.76
CA SER A 56 -10.69 -7.31 1.73
C SER A 56 -9.25 -7.00 1.35
N VAL A 57 -9.02 -6.78 0.05
CA VAL A 57 -7.76 -6.25 -0.51
C VAL A 57 -8.03 -4.93 -1.21
N TRP A 58 -7.28 -3.88 -0.85
CA TRP A 58 -7.30 -2.61 -1.58
C TRP A 58 -6.04 -2.50 -2.43
N VAL A 59 -6.22 -2.23 -3.72
CA VAL A 59 -5.13 -2.14 -4.69
C VAL A 59 -5.03 -0.72 -5.23
N ALA A 60 -3.88 -0.08 -5.03
CA ALA A 60 -3.54 1.21 -5.62
C ALA A 60 -2.46 1.07 -6.70
N ARG A 61 -1.79 2.17 -7.09
CA ARG A 61 -0.86 2.16 -8.22
C ARG A 61 0.57 1.82 -7.85
N ASP A 62 1.28 2.73 -7.16
CA ASP A 62 2.72 2.65 -6.86
C ASP A 62 3.00 3.06 -5.42
N LEU A 63 4.17 2.68 -4.88
CA LEU A 63 4.65 3.22 -3.61
C LEU A 63 5.07 4.69 -3.77
N GLY A 64 4.65 5.54 -2.84
CA GLY A 64 5.11 6.92 -2.76
C GLY A 64 6.38 7.07 -1.91
N TYR A 65 7.21 8.08 -2.23
CA TYR A 65 8.47 8.32 -1.52
C TYR A 65 8.29 8.72 -0.05
N ARG A 66 7.16 9.35 0.30
CA ARG A 66 6.84 9.74 1.69
C ARG A 66 6.19 8.63 2.51
N GLY A 67 5.57 7.65 1.85
CA GLY A 67 4.85 6.53 2.46
C GLY A 67 5.55 5.20 2.27
N GLY A 68 5.08 4.40 1.33
CA GLY A 68 5.49 3.01 1.15
C GLY A 68 6.99 2.78 0.92
N ARG A 69 7.70 3.72 0.29
CA ARG A 69 9.17 3.67 0.20
C ARG A 69 9.82 3.62 1.59
N ARG A 70 9.30 4.37 2.56
CA ARG A 70 9.85 4.50 3.91
C ARG A 70 9.43 3.36 4.84
N THR A 71 8.19 2.89 4.69
CA THR A 71 7.60 1.89 5.61
C THR A 71 7.71 0.45 5.11
N GLY A 72 7.85 0.25 3.79
CA GLY A 72 7.68 -1.04 3.14
C GLY A 72 6.21 -1.46 3.00
N LEU A 73 5.26 -0.59 3.37
CA LEU A 73 3.83 -0.90 3.38
C LEU A 73 3.06 0.01 2.43
N PRO A 74 2.30 -0.55 1.46
CA PRO A 74 1.47 0.22 0.56
C PRO A 74 0.46 1.11 1.30
N LEU A 75 0.19 2.30 0.75
CA LEU A 75 -0.82 3.24 1.25
C LEU A 75 -0.63 3.65 2.72
N THR A 76 0.60 3.47 3.25
CA THR A 76 0.90 3.68 4.67
C THR A 76 2.18 4.50 4.82
N ASP A 77 2.12 5.54 5.62
CA ASP A 77 3.26 6.35 6.03
C ASP A 77 3.72 6.00 7.45
N GLU A 78 4.77 6.66 7.93
CA GLU A 78 5.35 6.39 9.25
C GLU A 78 4.43 6.79 10.42
N VAL A 79 3.53 7.77 10.21
CA VAL A 79 2.56 8.21 11.21
C VAL A 79 1.53 7.12 11.50
N HIS A 80 1.17 6.33 10.50
CA HIS A 80 0.11 5.33 10.60
C HIS A 80 0.59 3.91 10.91
N LEU A 81 1.90 3.67 11.14
CA LEU A 81 2.43 2.34 11.48
C LEU A 81 1.78 1.75 12.73
N ALA A 82 1.63 2.55 13.80
CA ALA A 82 0.99 2.08 15.03
C ALA A 82 -0.49 1.73 14.81
N GLN A 83 -1.19 2.51 14.00
CA GLN A 83 -2.57 2.25 13.65
C GLN A 83 -2.70 0.98 12.78
N PHE A 84 -1.77 0.77 11.84
CA PHE A 84 -1.72 -0.47 11.05
C PHE A 84 -1.49 -1.69 11.95
N SER A 85 -0.49 -1.62 12.83
CA SER A 85 -0.23 -2.66 13.82
C SER A 85 -1.49 -3.03 14.59
N ALA A 86 -2.17 -2.03 15.17
CA ALA A 86 -3.40 -2.24 15.94
C ALA A 86 -4.53 -2.85 15.11
N ALA A 87 -4.72 -2.44 13.85
CA ALA A 87 -5.76 -2.96 12.97
C ALA A 87 -5.59 -4.45 12.65
N TRP A 88 -4.36 -4.98 12.79
CA TRP A 88 -4.02 -6.38 12.58
C TRP A 88 -3.66 -7.13 13.86
N GLY A 89 -4.15 -6.68 15.02
CA GLY A 89 -3.98 -7.38 16.29
C GLY A 89 -2.64 -7.16 16.98
N GLY A 90 -1.91 -6.06 16.67
CA GLY A 90 -0.66 -5.71 17.35
C GLY A 90 0.59 -6.25 16.64
N LEU A 91 0.62 -6.23 15.30
CA LEU A 91 1.81 -6.67 14.55
C LEU A 91 3.05 -5.83 14.87
N PRO A 92 4.26 -6.42 14.88
CA PRO A 92 5.52 -5.73 15.17
C PRO A 92 5.99 -4.90 13.98
N LEU A 93 5.36 -3.75 13.73
CA LEU A 93 5.70 -2.83 12.64
C LEU A 93 6.60 -1.71 13.14
N HIS A 94 7.70 -1.46 12.43
CA HIS A 94 8.74 -0.54 12.86
C HIS A 94 9.09 0.50 11.81
N LYS A 95 9.47 1.69 12.28
CA LYS A 95 10.03 2.75 11.44
C LYS A 95 11.44 2.38 10.99
N ALA A 96 11.71 2.45 9.70
CA ALA A 96 12.98 2.05 9.09
C ALA A 96 13.94 3.22 8.80
N THR A 97 13.53 4.47 9.07
CA THR A 97 14.26 5.69 8.67
C THR A 97 14.72 6.50 9.86
N THR A 98 15.69 7.38 9.65
CA THR A 98 16.18 8.36 10.62
C THR A 98 15.23 9.58 10.73
N GLY A 99 15.45 10.42 11.74
CA GLY A 99 14.74 11.68 11.93
C GLY A 99 13.26 11.53 12.34
N PRO A 100 12.48 12.61 12.30
CA PRO A 100 11.07 12.60 12.68
C PRO A 100 10.23 11.78 11.71
N VAL A 101 9.03 11.39 12.15
CA VAL A 101 8.06 10.69 11.30
C VAL A 101 7.61 11.58 10.14
N VAL A 102 7.43 10.98 8.98
CA VAL A 102 6.99 11.68 7.76
C VAL A 102 5.57 11.27 7.43
N ALA A 103 4.67 12.26 7.31
CA ALA A 103 3.28 12.07 6.92
C ALA A 103 3.09 12.11 5.40
N GLU A 104 2.10 11.36 4.91
CA GLU A 104 1.62 11.40 3.52
C GLU A 104 0.11 11.68 3.48
N ARG A 105 -0.30 12.69 2.67
CA ARG A 105 -1.72 13.08 2.57
C ARG A 105 -2.64 11.92 2.19
N THR A 106 -2.21 11.10 1.24
CA THR A 106 -2.99 9.94 0.78
C THR A 106 -3.18 8.94 1.92
N ALA A 107 -2.12 8.63 2.67
CA ALA A 107 -2.19 7.71 3.80
C ALA A 107 -3.18 8.20 4.87
N ALA A 108 -3.17 9.49 5.21
CA ALA A 108 -4.11 10.04 6.19
C ALA A 108 -5.58 9.79 5.82
N VAL A 109 -5.94 9.98 4.54
CA VAL A 109 -7.31 9.73 4.04
C VAL A 109 -7.65 8.24 4.04
N ILE A 110 -6.72 7.40 3.57
CA ILE A 110 -6.86 5.94 3.56
C ILE A 110 -7.11 5.44 4.98
N TRP A 111 -6.29 5.83 5.94
CA TRP A 111 -6.39 5.37 7.33
C TRP A 111 -7.61 5.93 8.07
N ALA A 112 -8.10 7.12 7.71
CA ALA A 112 -9.39 7.60 8.20
C ALA A 112 -10.54 6.68 7.78
N MET A 113 -10.53 6.19 6.53
CA MET A 113 -11.56 5.26 6.05
C MET A 113 -11.37 3.84 6.59
N LEU A 114 -10.14 3.34 6.74
CA LEU A 114 -9.87 2.03 7.35
C LEU A 114 -10.39 1.95 8.80
N ARG A 115 -10.28 3.04 9.58
CA ARG A 115 -10.91 3.12 10.92
C ARG A 115 -12.41 2.94 10.85
N ARG A 116 -13.09 3.55 9.86
CA ARG A 116 -14.53 3.41 9.67
C ARG A 116 -14.94 2.02 9.18
N VAL A 117 -14.11 1.37 8.36
CA VAL A 117 -14.30 -0.02 7.92
C VAL A 117 -14.24 -0.99 9.10
N GLY A 118 -13.42 -0.69 10.14
CA GLY A 118 -13.41 -1.38 11.42
C GLY A 118 -12.95 -2.85 11.40
N ARG A 119 -12.32 -3.28 10.31
CA ARG A 119 -11.76 -4.63 10.15
C ARG A 119 -10.46 -4.58 9.35
N PRO A 120 -9.58 -5.59 9.47
CA PRO A 120 -8.34 -5.66 8.70
C PRO A 120 -8.62 -5.62 7.20
N VAL A 121 -7.81 -4.84 6.48
CA VAL A 121 -7.79 -4.76 5.01
C VAL A 121 -6.36 -4.92 4.57
N PHE A 122 -6.09 -5.85 3.65
CA PHE A 122 -4.76 -5.96 3.07
C PHE A 122 -4.57 -4.87 2.01
N LEU A 123 -3.51 -4.08 2.16
CA LEU A 123 -3.19 -2.97 1.27
C LEU A 123 -2.11 -3.40 0.29
N TRP A 124 -2.32 -3.15 -1.00
CA TRP A 124 -1.37 -3.49 -2.04
C TRP A 124 -1.27 -2.43 -3.13
N ASN A 125 -0.21 -2.49 -3.94
CA ASN A 125 -0.04 -1.68 -5.14
C ASN A 125 0.17 -2.57 -6.37
N LEU A 126 -0.29 -2.11 -7.53
CA LEU A 126 -0.02 -2.77 -8.81
C LEU A 126 1.47 -2.96 -9.02
N PHE A 127 2.25 -1.92 -8.77
CA PHE A 127 3.70 -2.00 -8.75
C PHE A 127 4.18 -1.81 -7.31
N PRO A 128 4.65 -2.88 -6.65
CA PRO A 128 4.92 -2.87 -5.20
C PRO A 128 6.28 -2.26 -4.83
N LEU A 129 6.91 -1.53 -5.74
CA LEU A 129 8.16 -0.80 -5.54
C LEU A 129 7.93 0.70 -5.75
N HIS A 130 8.97 1.52 -5.50
CA HIS A 130 8.90 2.96 -5.67
C HIS A 130 9.60 3.43 -6.95
N PRO A 131 8.87 3.71 -8.04
CA PRO A 131 9.43 4.29 -9.25
C PRO A 131 9.66 5.80 -9.08
N HIS A 132 10.83 6.29 -9.48
CA HIS A 132 11.23 7.69 -9.36
C HIS A 132 11.85 8.22 -10.65
N GLN A 133 12.04 9.53 -10.77
CA GLN A 133 12.79 10.10 -11.88
C GLN A 133 14.27 9.71 -11.75
N PRO A 134 14.97 9.42 -12.84
CA PRO A 134 16.39 9.02 -12.79
C PRO A 134 17.29 10.05 -12.08
N SER A 135 17.00 11.33 -12.23
CA SER A 135 17.75 12.44 -11.62
C SER A 135 17.28 12.81 -10.19
N ASP A 136 16.18 12.27 -9.71
CA ASP A 136 15.62 12.59 -8.40
C ASP A 136 15.03 11.35 -7.71
N PRO A 137 15.82 10.65 -6.90
CA PRO A 137 15.36 9.45 -6.17
C PRO A 137 14.23 9.70 -5.16
N MET A 138 13.96 10.96 -4.80
CA MET A 138 12.88 11.33 -3.87
C MET A 138 11.64 11.89 -4.56
N SER A 139 11.54 11.74 -5.88
CA SER A 139 10.35 12.05 -6.66
C SER A 139 9.43 10.84 -6.80
N ASN A 140 8.22 11.05 -7.33
CA ASN A 140 7.32 10.00 -7.76
C ASN A 140 7.13 10.07 -9.28
N ARG A 141 7.16 8.93 -9.95
CA ARG A 141 6.64 8.75 -11.31
C ARG A 141 5.64 7.60 -11.35
N SER A 142 4.88 7.49 -12.41
CA SER A 142 4.10 6.28 -12.68
C SER A 142 5.03 5.15 -13.13
N HIS A 143 4.67 3.92 -12.80
CA HIS A 143 5.34 2.75 -13.34
C HIS A 143 5.22 2.68 -14.88
N THR A 144 6.18 2.08 -15.54
CA THR A 144 6.14 1.76 -16.96
C THR A 144 5.28 0.53 -17.23
N ALA A 145 4.98 0.25 -18.51
CA ALA A 145 4.25 -0.96 -18.89
C ALA A 145 5.02 -2.26 -18.54
N ALA A 146 6.36 -2.23 -18.55
CA ALA A 146 7.17 -3.36 -18.16
C ALA A 146 7.12 -3.59 -16.64
N GLU A 147 7.28 -2.54 -15.84
CA GLU A 147 7.15 -2.58 -14.38
C GLU A 147 5.76 -3.04 -13.96
N ARG A 148 4.70 -2.57 -14.63
CA ARG A 148 3.34 -3.03 -14.40
C ARG A 148 3.20 -4.54 -14.60
N ARG A 149 3.74 -5.10 -15.68
CA ARG A 149 3.67 -6.56 -15.93
C ARG A 149 4.35 -7.37 -14.83
N ILE A 150 5.49 -6.88 -14.31
CA ILE A 150 6.14 -7.50 -13.14
C ILE A 150 5.20 -7.44 -11.92
N GLY A 151 4.64 -6.27 -11.63
CA GLY A 151 3.74 -6.08 -10.49
C GLY A 151 2.45 -6.93 -10.60
N GLU A 152 1.91 -7.11 -11.80
CA GLU A 152 0.74 -7.97 -12.06
C GLU A 152 1.01 -9.42 -11.67
N THR A 153 2.21 -9.94 -11.89
CA THR A 153 2.57 -11.31 -11.47
C THR A 153 2.47 -11.45 -9.95
N PHE A 154 2.98 -10.47 -9.19
CA PHE A 154 2.86 -10.46 -7.73
C PHE A 154 1.41 -10.29 -7.27
N LEU A 155 0.65 -9.41 -7.93
CA LEU A 155 -0.77 -9.21 -7.61
C LEU A 155 -1.59 -10.49 -7.78
N VAL A 156 -1.42 -11.20 -8.91
CA VAL A 156 -2.13 -12.46 -9.17
C VAL A 156 -1.78 -13.50 -8.11
N CYS A 157 -0.50 -13.74 -7.85
CA CYS A 157 -0.05 -14.67 -6.81
C CYS A 157 -0.62 -14.32 -5.43
N LEU A 158 -0.67 -13.04 -5.09
CA LEU A 158 -1.23 -12.55 -3.83
C LEU A 158 -2.73 -12.84 -3.73
N LEU A 159 -3.50 -12.50 -4.77
CA LEU A 159 -4.95 -12.68 -4.78
C LEU A 159 -5.35 -14.17 -4.77
N GLU A 160 -4.59 -15.02 -5.48
CA GLU A 160 -4.80 -16.49 -5.44
C GLU A 160 -4.56 -17.06 -4.04
N ALA A 161 -3.58 -16.52 -3.32
CA ALA A 161 -3.24 -16.98 -1.98
C ALA A 161 -4.19 -16.46 -0.90
N LEU A 162 -4.52 -15.16 -0.95
CA LEU A 162 -5.39 -14.52 0.04
C LEU A 162 -6.88 -14.84 -0.18
N LYS A 163 -7.29 -15.17 -1.40
CA LYS A 163 -8.67 -15.47 -1.79
C LYS A 163 -9.67 -14.44 -1.24
N PRO A 164 -9.46 -13.14 -1.52
CA PRO A 164 -10.27 -12.09 -0.90
C PRO A 164 -11.73 -12.18 -1.34
N GLU A 165 -12.65 -11.96 -0.40
CA GLU A 165 -14.07 -11.79 -0.68
C GLU A 165 -14.38 -10.47 -1.37
N ARG A 166 -13.51 -9.47 -1.19
CA ARG A 166 -13.68 -8.14 -1.76
C ARG A 166 -12.35 -7.57 -2.23
N ILE A 167 -12.33 -7.11 -3.47
CA ILE A 167 -11.22 -6.35 -4.03
C ILE A 167 -11.71 -4.92 -4.31
N VAL A 168 -10.96 -3.92 -3.85
CA VAL A 168 -11.21 -2.51 -4.11
C VAL A 168 -10.07 -1.92 -4.92
N ALA A 169 -10.37 -1.46 -6.13
CA ALA A 169 -9.44 -0.73 -6.98
C ALA A 169 -9.45 0.75 -6.63
N ILE A 170 -8.34 1.29 -6.17
CA ILE A 170 -8.16 2.71 -5.87
C ILE A 170 -7.56 3.42 -7.09
N GLY A 171 -8.41 4.08 -7.86
CA GLY A 171 -8.03 4.78 -9.09
C GLY A 171 -8.19 3.96 -10.36
N ASN A 172 -7.92 4.61 -11.50
CA ASN A 172 -8.18 4.03 -12.83
C ASN A 172 -7.20 2.91 -13.18
N ASP A 173 -5.92 3.06 -12.83
CA ASP A 173 -4.87 2.12 -13.20
C ASP A 173 -5.13 0.74 -12.56
N ALA A 174 -5.45 0.72 -11.27
CA ALA A 174 -5.81 -0.51 -10.55
C ALA A 174 -7.07 -1.16 -11.14
N ALA A 175 -8.11 -0.36 -11.40
CA ALA A 175 -9.35 -0.87 -11.98
C ALA A 175 -9.14 -1.48 -13.38
N ALA A 176 -8.36 -0.82 -14.24
CA ALA A 176 -8.08 -1.32 -15.59
C ALA A 176 -7.33 -2.66 -15.60
N VAL A 177 -6.38 -2.82 -14.67
CA VAL A 177 -5.64 -4.09 -14.53
C VAL A 177 -6.54 -5.20 -14.01
N LEU A 178 -7.28 -4.97 -12.94
CA LEU A 178 -8.19 -5.97 -12.37
C LEU A 178 -9.29 -6.37 -13.36
N GLN A 179 -9.82 -5.41 -14.13
CA GLN A 179 -10.79 -5.69 -15.22
C GLN A 179 -10.17 -6.58 -16.30
N ARG A 180 -8.94 -6.28 -16.74
CA ARG A 180 -8.23 -7.07 -17.76
C ARG A 180 -7.91 -8.49 -17.28
N LEU A 181 -7.66 -8.66 -15.99
CA LEU A 181 -7.46 -9.96 -15.34
C LEU A 181 -8.78 -10.73 -15.09
N GLY A 182 -9.93 -10.16 -15.42
CA GLY A 182 -11.24 -10.78 -15.21
C GLY A 182 -11.66 -10.87 -13.74
N LEU A 183 -11.03 -10.07 -12.85
CA LEU A 183 -11.28 -10.10 -11.41
C LEU A 183 -12.39 -9.14 -11.02
N ALA A 184 -13.42 -9.65 -10.35
CA ALA A 184 -14.50 -8.83 -9.81
C ALA A 184 -13.95 -7.85 -8.75
N HIS A 185 -14.24 -6.56 -8.90
CA HIS A 185 -13.76 -5.52 -7.99
C HIS A 185 -14.72 -4.33 -7.93
N ALA A 186 -14.68 -3.62 -6.82
CA ALA A 186 -15.27 -2.29 -6.70
C ALA A 186 -14.22 -1.23 -7.06
N LYS A 187 -14.60 -0.22 -7.84
CA LYS A 187 -13.72 0.90 -8.20
C LYS A 187 -14.07 2.13 -7.37
N VAL A 188 -13.05 2.75 -6.77
CA VAL A 188 -13.17 4.04 -6.07
C VAL A 188 -12.17 5.07 -6.64
N ARG A 189 -12.51 6.35 -6.52
CA ARG A 189 -11.61 7.45 -6.90
C ARG A 189 -10.35 7.43 -6.02
N HIS A 190 -9.16 7.67 -6.61
CA HIS A 190 -7.95 7.89 -5.80
C HIS A 190 -8.07 9.21 -5.01
N PRO A 191 -7.66 9.26 -3.71
CA PRO A 191 -7.87 10.45 -2.87
C PRO A 191 -7.00 11.66 -3.22
N SER A 192 -5.97 11.51 -4.07
CA SER A 192 -5.16 12.64 -4.54
C SER A 192 -5.92 13.55 -5.51
N HIS A 193 -5.35 14.73 -5.76
CA HIS A 193 -5.86 15.69 -6.76
C HIS A 193 -7.36 15.98 -6.60
N GLY A 194 -7.78 16.36 -5.40
CA GLY A 194 -9.17 16.70 -5.09
C GLY A 194 -10.13 15.50 -5.00
N GLY A 195 -9.62 14.27 -5.09
CA GLY A 195 -10.44 13.05 -5.07
C GLY A 195 -10.85 12.56 -3.69
N GLN A 196 -10.55 13.29 -2.61
CA GLN A 196 -10.74 12.82 -1.24
C GLN A 196 -12.21 12.51 -0.91
N ALA A 197 -13.13 13.44 -1.19
CA ALA A 197 -14.56 13.24 -0.93
C ALA A 197 -15.10 12.02 -1.70
N ALA A 198 -14.86 11.98 -3.03
CA ALA A 198 -15.30 10.88 -3.86
C ALA A 198 -14.69 9.52 -3.46
N PHE A 199 -13.46 9.49 -2.93
CA PHE A 199 -12.86 8.29 -2.33
C PHE A 199 -13.62 7.86 -1.08
N CYS A 200 -13.87 8.79 -0.14
CA CYS A 200 -14.59 8.50 1.10
C CYS A 200 -16.00 7.98 0.84
N ASP A 201 -16.74 8.63 -0.07
CA ASP A 201 -18.08 8.23 -0.47
C ASP A 201 -18.08 6.85 -1.15
N GLY A 202 -17.10 6.61 -2.02
CA GLY A 202 -16.93 5.32 -2.68
C GLY A 202 -16.66 4.18 -1.69
N ILE A 203 -15.75 4.37 -0.73
CA ILE A 203 -15.49 3.37 0.31
C ILE A 203 -16.72 3.19 1.21
N ALA A 204 -17.40 4.27 1.59
CA ALA A 204 -18.64 4.19 2.38
C ALA A 204 -19.70 3.34 1.66
N ALA A 205 -19.91 3.55 0.37
CA ALA A 205 -20.83 2.75 -0.44
C ALA A 205 -20.42 1.27 -0.53
N VAL A 206 -19.14 0.99 -0.78
CA VAL A 206 -18.60 -0.39 -0.89
C VAL A 206 -18.79 -1.19 0.40
N TYR A 207 -18.68 -0.52 1.56
CA TYR A 207 -18.77 -1.17 2.87
C TYR A 207 -20.10 -0.95 3.59
N GLY A 208 -21.07 -0.25 2.98
CA GLY A 208 -22.34 0.05 3.60
C GLY A 208 -22.20 0.93 4.86
N LEU A 209 -21.25 1.85 4.88
CA LEU A 209 -20.97 2.73 6.03
C LEU A 209 -21.98 3.91 6.00
N HIS A 210 -23.21 3.65 6.46
CA HIS A 210 -24.24 4.68 6.53
C HIS A 210 -23.94 5.69 7.65
N GLY A 211 -23.95 6.94 7.30
CA GLY A 211 -24.13 8.16 8.05
C GLY A 211 -23.69 8.24 9.53
N SER A 212 -22.51 8.81 9.71
CA SER A 212 -22.26 9.81 10.76
C SER A 212 -21.28 10.81 10.16
N GLY A 213 -21.76 12.04 9.89
CA GLY A 213 -21.02 13.23 9.49
C GLY A 213 -19.76 13.06 8.64
N SER A 214 -19.67 13.78 7.55
CA SER A 214 -18.40 13.97 6.84
C SER A 214 -17.28 14.26 7.85
N PRO A 215 -16.16 13.53 7.83
CA PRO A 215 -15.04 13.91 8.67
C PRO A 215 -14.59 15.30 8.21
N THR A 216 -14.69 16.29 9.08
CA THR A 216 -14.05 17.59 8.87
C THR A 216 -12.56 17.30 8.65
N PRO A 217 -11.95 17.76 7.53
CA PRO A 217 -10.53 17.57 7.34
C PRO A 217 -9.80 18.21 8.52
N PRO A 218 -8.73 17.59 9.05
CA PRO A 218 -7.94 18.22 10.06
C PRO A 218 -7.42 19.55 9.50
N CYS A 219 -7.75 20.65 10.19
CA CYS A 219 -7.20 21.97 9.90
C CYS A 219 -5.67 21.87 10.11
N LEU A 220 -4.91 21.91 9.04
CA LEU A 220 -3.45 21.99 9.09
C LEU A 220 -3.11 23.47 9.35
N LEU A 221 -2.78 23.81 10.61
CA LEU A 221 -1.95 24.95 10.97
C LEU A 221 -0.48 24.64 10.66
#